data_c33b27a8a2845c79a86d41c03b7c2da4
#
_entry.id   c33b27a8a2845c79a86d41c03b7c2da4
#
_cell.length_a   1.000
_cell.length_b   1.000
_cell.length_c   1.000
_cell.angle_alpha   90.00
_cell.angle_beta   90.00
_cell.angle_gamma   90.00
#
_symmetry.space_group_name_H-M   'P 1'
#
loop_
_entity.id
_entity.type
_entity.pdbx_description
1 polymer ?
#
loop_
_entity_poly.entity_id
_entity_poly.type
_entity_poly.pdbx_seq_one_letter_code
_entity_poly.pdbx_strand_id
1 'polypeptide(L)'
;MRDLRVRWALEEAGLPYRTRLLTQGDQDKDDYRALQPFGQVPIFQEGDLTLFESGAIVLHIGERCEALLPKDPAARAPATQWLIAALNSIEPFTMEIARIDIFYAKEEWAKLRRPSAVQFVQRRLAGLSKSLGDKPFLDGDRFTAGDLMMSSVLRVLKHTDIVTSDKRLAAYVERCTARPAFERALDAQLGDFNKEAA
;
A
#
# COMPACT_ATOMS: atom_id res chain seq x y z
N MET A 1 -5.58 6.06 -1.49
CA MET A 1 -4.56 5.34 -0.68
C MET A 1 -4.06 4.06 -1.38
N ARG A 2 -4.95 3.16 -1.85
CA ARG A 2 -4.53 1.96 -2.61
C ARG A 2 -4.06 2.29 -4.03
N ASP A 3 -4.63 3.31 -4.66
CA ASP A 3 -4.20 3.85 -5.95
C ASP A 3 -2.76 4.39 -5.91
N LEU A 4 -2.32 4.99 -4.79
CA LEU A 4 -0.94 5.45 -4.63
C LEU A 4 0.08 4.31 -4.81
N ARG A 5 -0.25 3.07 -4.41
CA ARG A 5 0.62 1.90 -4.60
C ARG A 5 0.90 1.64 -6.08
N VAL A 6 -0.15 1.77 -6.90
CA VAL A 6 -0.07 1.56 -8.35
C VAL A 6 0.69 2.71 -9.02
N ARG A 7 0.37 3.97 -8.66
CA ARG A 7 1.11 5.13 -9.14
C ARG A 7 2.61 5.00 -8.82
N TRP A 8 2.94 4.65 -7.57
CA TRP A 8 4.32 4.46 -7.14
C TRP A 8 5.02 3.36 -7.95
N ALA A 9 4.38 2.22 -8.17
CA ALA A 9 4.95 1.15 -8.98
C ALA A 9 5.21 1.59 -10.43
N LEU A 10 4.30 2.36 -11.03
CA LEU A 10 4.47 2.94 -12.37
C LEU A 10 5.64 3.92 -12.42
N GLU A 11 5.78 4.77 -11.40
CA GLU A 11 6.90 5.72 -11.28
C GLU A 11 8.25 5.00 -11.08
N GLU A 12 8.30 3.92 -10.29
CA GLU A 12 9.52 3.10 -10.14
C GLU A 12 9.90 2.40 -11.44
N ALA A 13 8.90 1.99 -12.21
CA ALA A 13 9.10 1.34 -13.50
C ALA A 13 9.37 2.34 -14.65
N GLY A 14 9.22 3.64 -14.43
CA GLY A 14 9.33 4.66 -15.47
C GLY A 14 8.26 4.53 -16.57
N LEU A 15 7.10 3.98 -16.24
CA LEU A 15 6.01 3.75 -17.17
C LEU A 15 5.03 4.93 -17.15
N PRO A 16 4.70 5.53 -18.31
CA PRO A 16 3.72 6.61 -18.38
C PRO A 16 2.31 6.08 -18.08
N TYR A 17 1.50 6.89 -17.42
CA TYR A 17 0.11 6.54 -17.13
C TYR A 17 -0.80 7.78 -17.17
N ARG A 18 -2.11 7.52 -17.29
CA ARG A 18 -3.17 8.51 -17.14
C ARG A 18 -4.09 8.07 -16.02
N THR A 19 -4.60 9.01 -15.25
CA THR A 19 -5.59 8.74 -14.21
C THR A 19 -6.98 9.08 -14.70
N ARG A 20 -7.93 8.18 -14.43
CA ARG A 20 -9.35 8.46 -14.50
C ARG A 20 -9.86 8.62 -13.07
N LEU A 21 -10.24 9.83 -12.72
CA LEU A 21 -10.81 10.13 -11.40
C LEU A 21 -12.26 9.65 -11.36
N LEU A 22 -12.67 9.20 -10.18
CA LEU A 22 -14.03 8.77 -9.91
C LEU A 22 -14.71 9.82 -9.03
N THR A 23 -15.94 10.17 -9.35
CA THR A 23 -16.78 10.98 -8.49
C THR A 23 -17.54 10.10 -7.50
N GLN A 24 -18.14 10.72 -6.49
CA GLN A 24 -18.92 10.00 -5.48
C GLN A 24 -20.02 9.17 -6.11
N GLY A 25 -20.08 7.88 -5.78
CA GLY A 25 -21.07 6.95 -6.31
C GLY A 25 -20.68 6.24 -7.61
N ASP A 26 -19.62 6.65 -8.31
CA ASP A 26 -19.18 5.95 -9.52
C ASP A 26 -18.83 4.49 -9.26
N GLN A 27 -18.30 4.19 -8.07
CA GLN A 27 -17.93 2.84 -7.64
C GLN A 27 -19.12 1.87 -7.51
N ASP A 28 -20.32 2.39 -7.41
CA ASP A 28 -21.55 1.61 -7.26
C ASP A 28 -22.28 1.36 -8.58
N LYS A 29 -21.85 2.01 -9.67
CA LYS A 29 -22.43 1.84 -11.01
C LYS A 29 -22.10 0.46 -11.60
N ASP A 30 -23.01 -0.08 -12.39
CA ASP A 30 -22.87 -1.41 -13.00
C ASP A 30 -21.67 -1.50 -13.95
N ASP A 31 -21.39 -0.45 -14.71
CA ASP A 31 -20.23 -0.39 -15.61
C ASP A 31 -18.90 -0.45 -14.84
N TYR A 32 -18.82 0.23 -13.69
CA TYR A 32 -17.65 0.13 -12.83
C TYR A 32 -17.56 -1.23 -12.17
N ARG A 33 -18.67 -1.76 -11.65
CA ARG A 33 -18.75 -3.07 -11.00
C ARG A 33 -18.42 -4.22 -11.94
N ALA A 34 -18.64 -4.08 -13.24
CA ALA A 34 -18.22 -5.05 -14.25
C ALA A 34 -16.69 -5.15 -14.36
N LEU A 35 -15.95 -4.06 -14.04
CA LEU A 35 -14.48 -4.03 -14.06
C LEU A 35 -13.88 -4.32 -12.68
N GLN A 36 -14.58 -3.95 -11.59
CA GLN A 36 -14.13 -4.12 -10.21
C GLN A 36 -15.32 -4.57 -9.33
N PRO A 37 -15.48 -5.89 -9.13
CA PRO A 37 -16.69 -6.46 -8.53
C PRO A 37 -16.94 -6.00 -7.08
N PHE A 38 -15.91 -5.51 -6.39
CA PHE A 38 -16.01 -5.07 -5.00
C PHE A 38 -16.25 -3.56 -4.85
N GLY A 39 -16.36 -2.80 -5.97
CA GLY A 39 -16.54 -1.35 -5.94
C GLY A 39 -15.39 -0.60 -5.25
N GLN A 40 -14.16 -1.05 -5.45
CA GLN A 40 -12.96 -0.47 -4.83
C GLN A 40 -12.05 0.17 -5.88
N VAL A 41 -11.11 0.97 -5.43
CA VAL A 41 -10.01 1.50 -6.24
C VAL A 41 -8.69 0.85 -5.80
N PRO A 42 -7.72 0.70 -6.69
CA PRO A 42 -7.70 1.09 -8.10
C PRO A 42 -8.22 0.00 -9.06
N ILE A 43 -8.47 0.42 -10.31
CA ILE A 43 -8.46 -0.43 -11.50
C ILE A 43 -7.26 -0.02 -12.36
N PHE A 44 -6.61 -0.97 -13.00
CA PHE A 44 -5.56 -0.76 -14.00
C PHE A 44 -6.03 -1.31 -15.34
N GLN A 45 -5.88 -0.53 -16.40
CA GLN A 45 -6.23 -0.93 -17.77
C GLN A 45 -5.05 -0.68 -18.70
N GLU A 46 -4.72 -1.66 -19.54
CA GLU A 46 -3.67 -1.58 -20.55
C GLU A 46 -4.08 -2.43 -21.77
N GLY A 47 -4.40 -1.78 -22.88
CA GLY A 47 -5.03 -2.47 -24.03
C GLY A 47 -6.32 -3.16 -23.58
N ASP A 48 -6.43 -4.45 -23.88
CA ASP A 48 -7.59 -5.27 -23.50
C ASP A 48 -7.50 -5.83 -22.07
N LEU A 49 -6.37 -5.64 -21.39
CA LEU A 49 -6.17 -6.11 -20.02
C LEU A 49 -6.82 -5.16 -19.02
N THR A 50 -7.65 -5.71 -18.14
CA THR A 50 -8.17 -5.01 -16.97
C THR A 50 -7.82 -5.79 -15.70
N LEU A 51 -7.19 -5.12 -14.74
CA LEU A 51 -6.81 -5.70 -13.44
C LEU A 51 -7.40 -4.87 -12.30
N PHE A 52 -7.87 -5.56 -11.29
CA PHE A 52 -8.12 -5.03 -9.96
C PHE A 52 -7.22 -5.73 -8.93
N GLU A 53 -7.28 -5.36 -7.65
CA GLU A 53 -6.32 -5.68 -6.60
C GLU A 53 -4.98 -4.97 -6.77
N SER A 54 -4.69 -4.03 -5.88
CA SER A 54 -3.45 -3.23 -5.96
C SER A 54 -2.18 -4.09 -5.92
N GLY A 55 -2.21 -5.24 -5.23
CA GLY A 55 -1.10 -6.19 -5.20
C GLY A 55 -0.86 -6.87 -6.53
N ALA A 56 -1.92 -7.34 -7.19
CA ALA A 56 -1.84 -7.96 -8.51
C ALA A 56 -1.34 -6.96 -9.55
N ILE A 57 -1.83 -5.73 -9.49
CA ILE A 57 -1.40 -4.65 -10.38
C ILE A 57 0.08 -4.32 -10.18
N VAL A 58 0.55 -4.21 -8.93
CA VAL A 58 1.97 -3.96 -8.62
C VAL A 58 2.86 -5.09 -9.11
N LEU A 59 2.45 -6.35 -8.97
CA LEU A 59 3.17 -7.50 -9.52
C LEU A 59 3.24 -7.43 -11.05
N HIS A 60 2.12 -7.14 -11.73
CA HIS A 60 2.09 -6.99 -13.18
C HIS A 60 3.02 -5.88 -13.70
N ILE A 61 3.04 -4.72 -13.03
CA ILE A 61 3.98 -3.64 -13.35
C ILE A 61 5.42 -4.08 -13.08
N GLY A 62 5.65 -4.81 -11.98
CA GLY A 62 6.95 -5.33 -11.57
C GLY A 62 7.59 -6.26 -12.61
N GLU A 63 6.80 -6.96 -13.43
CA GLU A 63 7.34 -7.77 -14.53
C GLU A 63 8.22 -6.97 -15.52
N ARG A 64 7.99 -5.67 -15.60
CA ARG A 64 8.73 -4.73 -16.45
C ARG A 64 9.77 -3.92 -15.70
N CYS A 65 9.92 -4.15 -14.39
CA CYS A 65 10.84 -3.42 -13.53
C CYS A 65 11.59 -4.35 -12.58
N GLU A 66 12.82 -4.71 -12.94
CA GLU A 66 13.63 -5.65 -12.15
C GLU A 66 13.94 -5.14 -10.73
N ALA A 67 13.88 -3.81 -10.51
CA ALA A 67 14.02 -3.23 -9.19
C ALA A 67 12.84 -3.60 -8.29
N LEU A 68 11.61 -3.68 -8.85
CA LEU A 68 10.42 -4.09 -8.11
C LEU A 68 10.27 -5.60 -8.01
N LEU A 69 10.53 -6.31 -9.11
CA LEU A 69 10.35 -7.75 -9.17
C LEU A 69 11.54 -8.39 -9.92
N PRO A 70 12.49 -8.98 -9.20
CA PRO A 70 13.65 -9.61 -9.79
C PRO A 70 13.28 -10.68 -10.83
N LYS A 71 14.07 -10.80 -11.90
CA LYS A 71 13.87 -11.83 -12.94
C LYS A 71 14.26 -13.21 -12.43
N ASP A 72 15.31 -13.30 -11.60
CA ASP A 72 15.71 -14.55 -10.98
C ASP A 72 14.61 -15.09 -10.06
N PRO A 73 14.13 -16.33 -10.26
CA PRO A 73 13.04 -16.90 -9.47
C PRO A 73 13.33 -16.96 -7.97
N ALA A 74 14.56 -17.21 -7.56
CA ALA A 74 14.94 -17.31 -6.15
C ALA A 74 14.88 -15.94 -5.46
N ALA A 75 15.29 -14.87 -6.15
CA ALA A 75 15.17 -13.49 -5.66
C ALA A 75 13.75 -12.94 -5.76
N ARG A 76 12.97 -13.41 -6.74
CA ARG A 76 11.58 -13.00 -6.96
C ARG A 76 10.63 -13.51 -5.88
N ALA A 77 10.85 -14.73 -5.41
CA ALA A 77 9.97 -15.35 -4.43
C ALA A 77 9.88 -14.55 -3.11
N PRO A 78 10.98 -14.09 -2.47
CA PRO A 78 10.90 -13.21 -1.30
C PRO A 78 10.19 -11.89 -1.57
N ALA A 79 10.43 -11.23 -2.71
CA ALA A 79 9.74 -9.99 -3.07
C ALA A 79 8.21 -10.18 -3.13
N THR A 80 7.76 -11.27 -3.76
CA THR A 80 6.34 -11.65 -3.83
C THR A 80 5.80 -12.02 -2.45
N GLN A 81 6.56 -12.79 -1.66
CA GLN A 81 6.19 -13.17 -0.30
C GLN A 81 5.91 -11.95 0.58
N TRP A 82 6.82 -10.96 0.57
CA TRP A 82 6.66 -9.76 1.37
C TRP A 82 5.50 -8.87 0.90
N LEU A 83 5.23 -8.82 -0.41
CA LEU A 83 4.06 -8.14 -0.95
C LEU A 83 2.77 -8.78 -0.42
N ILE A 84 2.66 -10.11 -0.50
CA ILE A 84 1.48 -10.83 0.00
C ILE A 84 1.38 -10.71 1.52
N ALA A 85 2.50 -10.79 2.25
CA ALA A 85 2.52 -10.62 3.69
C ALA A 85 2.03 -9.22 4.13
N ALA A 86 2.38 -8.18 3.37
CA ALA A 86 1.87 -6.84 3.63
C ALA A 86 0.34 -6.79 3.56
N LEU A 87 -0.25 -7.40 2.54
CA LEU A 87 -1.70 -7.38 2.31
C LEU A 87 -2.48 -8.30 3.27
N ASN A 88 -1.96 -9.50 3.53
CA ASN A 88 -2.69 -10.49 4.30
C ASN A 88 -2.35 -10.49 5.79
N SER A 89 -1.09 -10.22 6.14
CA SER A 89 -0.62 -10.38 7.52
C SER A 89 -0.55 -9.06 8.29
N ILE A 90 -0.50 -7.93 7.60
CA ILE A 90 -0.36 -6.59 8.21
C ILE A 90 -1.58 -5.71 7.90
N GLU A 91 -1.98 -5.56 6.62
CA GLU A 91 -3.04 -4.62 6.23
C GLU A 91 -4.38 -4.82 6.97
N PRO A 92 -4.89 -6.03 7.20
CA PRO A 92 -6.16 -6.21 7.91
C PRO A 92 -6.16 -5.56 9.30
N PHE A 93 -5.03 -5.65 10.01
CA PHE A 93 -4.88 -5.10 11.36
C PHE A 93 -4.66 -3.58 11.35
N THR A 94 -3.90 -3.05 10.41
CA THR A 94 -3.71 -1.59 10.26
C THR A 94 -5.01 -0.93 9.80
N MET A 95 -5.75 -1.57 8.91
CA MET A 95 -7.05 -1.08 8.44
C MET A 95 -8.12 -1.13 9.53
N GLU A 96 -8.08 -2.11 10.44
CA GLU A 96 -8.98 -2.15 11.58
C GLU A 96 -8.81 -0.90 12.47
N ILE A 97 -7.56 -0.55 12.81
CA ILE A 97 -7.25 0.68 13.57
C ILE A 97 -7.74 1.92 12.81
N ALA A 98 -7.42 2.02 11.52
CA ALA A 98 -7.83 3.18 10.72
C ALA A 98 -9.36 3.32 10.65
N ARG A 99 -10.10 2.21 10.54
CA ARG A 99 -11.59 2.23 10.58
C ARG A 99 -12.11 2.71 11.93
N ILE A 100 -11.58 2.16 13.02
CA ILE A 100 -11.94 2.56 14.38
C ILE A 100 -11.69 4.06 14.58
N ASP A 101 -10.50 4.54 14.23
CA ASP A 101 -10.07 5.90 14.56
C ASP A 101 -10.67 6.97 13.65
N ILE A 102 -10.93 6.65 12.37
CA ILE A 102 -11.36 7.64 11.37
C ILE A 102 -12.86 7.61 11.14
N PHE A 103 -13.46 6.42 11.00
CA PHE A 103 -14.87 6.30 10.61
C PHE A 103 -15.80 6.04 11.79
N TYR A 104 -15.32 5.34 12.83
CA TYR A 104 -16.15 4.87 13.95
C TYR A 104 -15.69 5.39 15.31
N ALA A 105 -14.88 6.47 15.36
CA ALA A 105 -14.30 6.99 16.60
C ALA A 105 -15.34 7.37 17.68
N LYS A 106 -16.58 7.69 17.27
CA LYS A 106 -17.68 8.04 18.17
C LYS A 106 -18.47 6.84 18.68
N GLU A 107 -18.35 5.70 18.02
CA GLU A 107 -19.11 4.49 18.34
C GLU A 107 -18.55 3.80 19.60
N GLU A 108 -19.44 3.34 20.47
CA GLU A 108 -19.05 2.71 21.74
C GLU A 108 -18.29 1.39 21.50
N TRP A 109 -18.76 0.57 20.56
CA TRP A 109 -18.07 -0.67 20.22
C TRP A 109 -16.63 -0.42 19.71
N ALA A 110 -16.40 0.67 18.99
CA ALA A 110 -15.08 1.02 18.48
C ALA A 110 -14.11 1.39 19.60
N LYS A 111 -14.59 2.17 20.58
CA LYS A 111 -13.82 2.51 21.80
C LYS A 111 -13.44 1.26 22.60
N LEU A 112 -14.40 0.33 22.78
CA LEU A 112 -14.15 -0.93 23.48
C LEU A 112 -13.20 -1.87 22.70
N ARG A 113 -13.30 -1.89 21.39
CA ARG A 113 -12.47 -2.74 20.53
C ARG A 113 -11.05 -2.23 20.37
N ARG A 114 -10.84 -0.92 20.36
CA ARG A 114 -9.56 -0.28 20.05
C ARG A 114 -8.36 -0.83 20.82
N PRO A 115 -8.40 -1.00 22.18
CA PRO A 115 -7.25 -1.49 22.93
C PRO A 115 -6.75 -2.86 22.46
N SER A 116 -7.66 -3.80 22.23
CA SER A 116 -7.30 -5.13 21.74
C SER A 116 -6.81 -5.11 20.28
N ALA A 117 -7.40 -4.26 19.41
CA ALA A 117 -6.93 -4.07 18.04
C ALA A 117 -5.50 -3.52 18.02
N VAL A 118 -5.17 -2.55 18.90
CA VAL A 118 -3.80 -2.03 19.05
C VAL A 118 -2.83 -3.14 19.46
N GLN A 119 -3.20 -4.00 20.42
CA GLN A 119 -2.36 -5.12 20.82
C GLN A 119 -2.10 -6.10 19.67
N PHE A 120 -3.09 -6.38 18.82
CA PHE A 120 -2.93 -7.25 17.67
C PHE A 120 -1.99 -6.65 16.63
N VAL A 121 -2.15 -5.38 16.27
CA VAL A 121 -1.27 -4.74 15.31
C VAL A 121 0.15 -4.63 15.84
N GLN A 122 0.34 -4.25 17.11
CA GLN A 122 1.66 -4.17 17.73
C GLN A 122 2.40 -5.51 17.71
N ARG A 123 1.71 -6.61 17.98
CA ARG A 123 2.29 -7.96 17.89
C ARG A 123 2.77 -8.27 16.47
N ARG A 124 2.01 -7.91 15.45
CA ARG A 124 2.41 -8.08 14.04
C ARG A 124 3.62 -7.21 13.69
N LEU A 125 3.60 -5.94 14.12
CA LEU A 125 4.69 -5.01 13.87
C LEU A 125 5.98 -5.42 14.58
N ALA A 126 5.91 -5.96 15.79
CA ALA A 126 7.07 -6.51 16.50
C ALA A 126 7.71 -7.67 15.71
N GLY A 127 6.90 -8.56 15.13
CA GLY A 127 7.38 -9.63 14.24
C GLY A 127 8.05 -9.07 12.98
N LEU A 128 7.44 -8.07 12.36
CA LEU A 128 8.00 -7.39 11.18
C LEU A 128 9.32 -6.71 11.52
N SER A 129 9.38 -5.93 12.61
CA SER A 129 10.58 -5.24 13.08
C SER A 129 11.73 -6.22 13.35
N LYS A 130 11.43 -7.35 14.01
CA LYS A 130 12.40 -8.42 14.25
C LYS A 130 12.91 -9.02 12.95
N SER A 131 12.04 -9.28 11.98
CA SER A 131 12.41 -9.86 10.69
C SER A 131 13.23 -8.88 9.83
N LEU A 132 12.91 -7.60 9.87
CA LEU A 132 13.67 -6.54 9.21
C LEU A 132 15.10 -6.49 9.78
N GLY A 133 15.25 -6.54 11.11
CA GLY A 133 16.56 -6.45 11.77
C GLY A 133 17.26 -5.15 11.40
N ASP A 134 18.53 -5.25 11.06
CA ASP A 134 19.35 -4.10 10.66
C ASP A 134 19.42 -3.91 9.14
N LYS A 135 18.66 -4.71 8.39
CA LYS A 135 18.58 -4.59 6.93
C LYS A 135 17.92 -3.31 6.50
N PRO A 136 18.36 -2.66 5.42
CA PRO A 136 17.69 -1.48 4.88
C PRO A 136 16.31 -1.79 4.32
N PHE A 137 16.09 -2.99 3.75
CA PHE A 137 14.84 -3.43 3.16
C PHE A 137 14.51 -4.87 3.58
N LEU A 138 13.29 -5.31 3.32
CA LEU A 138 12.80 -6.62 3.76
C LEU A 138 13.60 -7.78 3.17
N ASP A 139 14.09 -7.61 1.93
CA ASP A 139 14.91 -8.58 1.21
C ASP A 139 16.41 -8.18 1.18
N GLY A 140 16.93 -7.67 2.29
CA GLY A 140 18.33 -7.25 2.40
C GLY A 140 18.57 -5.83 1.91
N ASP A 141 19.50 -5.67 0.96
CA ASP A 141 19.92 -4.35 0.46
C ASP A 141 19.09 -3.85 -0.71
N ARG A 142 18.13 -4.63 -1.17
CA ARG A 142 17.33 -4.35 -2.35
C ARG A 142 15.91 -3.91 -1.96
N PHE A 143 15.49 -2.73 -2.45
CA PHE A 143 14.08 -2.33 -2.46
C PHE A 143 13.32 -3.14 -3.50
N THR A 144 12.15 -3.70 -3.12
CA THR A 144 11.30 -4.51 -3.99
C THR A 144 9.82 -4.11 -3.89
N ALA A 145 8.98 -4.76 -4.67
CA ALA A 145 7.51 -4.64 -4.57
C ALA A 145 7.00 -4.99 -3.16
N GLY A 146 7.72 -5.85 -2.42
CA GLY A 146 7.43 -6.13 -1.02
C GLY A 146 7.56 -4.91 -0.13
N ASP A 147 8.62 -4.12 -0.31
CA ASP A 147 8.86 -2.89 0.46
C ASP A 147 7.89 -1.78 0.07
N LEU A 148 7.60 -1.62 -1.23
CA LEU A 148 6.59 -0.71 -1.72
C LEU A 148 5.25 -0.98 -1.05
N MET A 149 4.82 -2.23 -1.02
CA MET A 149 3.54 -2.62 -0.45
C MET A 149 3.54 -2.48 1.07
N MET A 150 4.57 -2.99 1.75
CA MET A 150 4.66 -2.95 3.21
C MET A 150 4.71 -1.52 3.74
N SER A 151 5.56 -0.66 3.18
CA SER A 151 5.63 0.74 3.62
C SER A 151 4.32 1.48 3.35
N SER A 152 3.64 1.20 2.24
CA SER A 152 2.30 1.75 1.96
C SER A 152 1.25 1.31 2.98
N VAL A 153 1.30 0.05 3.43
CA VAL A 153 0.42 -0.50 4.45
C VAL A 153 0.71 0.13 5.82
N LEU A 154 1.97 0.29 6.20
CA LEU A 154 2.35 0.93 7.47
C LEU A 154 1.89 2.39 7.53
N ARG A 155 1.92 3.11 6.40
CA ARG A 155 1.44 4.50 6.30
C ARG A 155 -0.06 4.67 6.53
N VAL A 156 -0.84 3.60 6.53
CA VAL A 156 -2.26 3.66 6.95
C VAL A 156 -2.38 4.20 8.38
N LEU A 157 -1.40 3.90 9.23
CA LEU A 157 -1.35 4.32 10.63
C LEU A 157 -0.65 5.67 10.89
N LYS A 158 -0.40 6.48 9.85
CA LYS A 158 0.30 7.78 9.98
C LYS A 158 -0.36 8.77 10.95
N HIS A 159 -1.63 8.55 11.29
CA HIS A 159 -2.40 9.35 12.24
C HIS A 159 -2.18 8.91 13.70
N THR A 160 -1.36 7.88 13.94
CA THR A 160 -1.02 7.33 15.25
C THR A 160 0.50 7.26 15.43
N ASP A 161 0.95 6.95 16.64
CA ASP A 161 2.35 6.68 16.98
C ASP A 161 2.74 5.19 16.89
N ILE A 162 1.80 4.30 16.50
CA ILE A 162 1.98 2.84 16.55
C ILE A 162 3.20 2.38 15.73
N VAL A 163 3.43 2.97 14.55
CA VAL A 163 4.59 2.64 13.72
C VAL A 163 5.82 3.43 14.16
N THR A 164 5.67 4.71 14.49
CA THR A 164 6.77 5.61 14.82
C THR A 164 7.39 5.35 16.18
N SER A 165 6.68 4.69 17.09
CA SER A 165 7.22 4.23 18.39
C SER A 165 8.29 3.13 18.23
N ASP A 166 8.28 2.38 17.13
CA ASP A 166 9.37 1.48 16.75
C ASP A 166 10.34 2.21 15.81
N LYS A 167 11.52 2.58 16.34
CA LYS A 167 12.53 3.35 15.59
C LYS A 167 13.00 2.66 14.30
N ARG A 168 13.02 1.33 14.28
CA ARG A 168 13.43 0.54 13.11
C ARG A 168 12.37 0.63 12.01
N LEU A 169 11.10 0.47 12.37
CA LEU A 169 10.00 0.60 11.42
C LEU A 169 9.83 2.05 10.96
N ALA A 170 10.02 3.04 11.83
CA ALA A 170 10.02 4.45 11.47
C ALA A 170 11.08 4.76 10.39
N ALA A 171 12.34 4.38 10.66
CA ALA A 171 13.44 4.57 9.72
C ALA A 171 13.25 3.79 8.41
N TYR A 172 12.65 2.61 8.47
CA TYR A 172 12.31 1.82 7.27
C TYR A 172 11.27 2.52 6.40
N VAL A 173 10.16 2.99 6.98
CA VAL A 173 9.12 3.71 6.24
C VAL A 173 9.69 4.99 5.64
N GLU A 174 10.47 5.77 6.40
CA GLU A 174 11.14 6.98 5.92
C GLU A 174 12.02 6.67 4.70
N ARG A 175 12.88 5.64 4.79
CA ARG A 175 13.77 5.23 3.70
C ARG A 175 12.98 4.83 2.45
N CYS A 176 11.90 4.09 2.60
CA CYS A 176 11.04 3.71 1.47
C CYS A 176 10.38 4.94 0.82
N THR A 177 9.89 5.87 1.63
CA THR A 177 9.15 7.04 1.14
C THR A 177 10.03 8.22 0.72
N ALA A 178 11.32 8.21 1.02
CA ALA A 178 12.30 9.16 0.49
C ALA A 178 12.73 8.87 -0.97
N ARG A 179 12.15 7.83 -1.59
CA ARG A 179 12.44 7.50 -2.99
C ARG A 179 11.78 8.52 -3.93
N PRO A 180 12.51 9.04 -4.94
CA PRO A 180 11.95 10.03 -5.86
C PRO A 180 10.68 9.58 -6.58
N ALA A 181 10.55 8.28 -6.86
CA ALA A 181 9.35 7.71 -7.47
C ALA A 181 8.13 7.80 -6.54
N PHE A 182 8.33 7.64 -5.23
CA PHE A 182 7.26 7.83 -4.25
C PHE A 182 6.81 9.29 -4.19
N GLU A 183 7.74 10.23 -4.16
CA GLU A 183 7.44 11.66 -4.14
C GLU A 183 6.62 12.06 -5.36
N ARG A 184 7.06 11.68 -6.58
CA ARG A 184 6.29 11.95 -7.81
C ARG A 184 4.90 11.35 -7.78
N ALA A 185 4.76 10.11 -7.32
CA ALA A 185 3.46 9.44 -7.22
C ALA A 185 2.51 10.15 -6.24
N LEU A 186 3.06 10.61 -5.11
CA LEU A 186 2.29 11.34 -4.10
C LEU A 186 1.87 12.71 -4.61
N ASP A 187 2.77 13.46 -5.23
CA ASP A 187 2.50 14.77 -5.80
C ASP A 187 1.42 14.69 -6.90
N ALA A 188 1.52 13.69 -7.78
CA ALA A 188 0.50 13.44 -8.79
C ALA A 188 -0.87 13.12 -8.17
N GLN A 189 -0.90 12.32 -7.10
CA GLN A 189 -2.16 12.01 -6.39
C GLN A 189 -2.74 13.25 -5.72
N LEU A 190 -1.94 14.04 -5.02
CA LEU A 190 -2.38 15.29 -4.36
C LEU A 190 -2.86 16.33 -5.39
N GLY A 191 -2.17 16.42 -6.53
CA GLY A 191 -2.59 17.29 -7.63
C GLY A 191 -3.97 16.93 -8.19
N ASP A 192 -4.31 15.65 -8.24
CA ASP A 192 -5.63 15.21 -8.69
C ASP A 192 -6.73 15.58 -7.67
N PHE A 193 -6.50 15.45 -6.37
CA PHE A 193 -7.45 15.91 -5.34
C PHE A 193 -7.72 17.42 -5.41
N ASN A 194 -6.70 18.22 -5.69
CA ASN A 194 -6.85 19.66 -5.81
C ASN A 194 -7.67 20.08 -7.04
N LYS A 195 -7.70 19.26 -8.10
CA LYS A 195 -8.52 19.52 -9.30
C LYS A 195 -10.01 19.23 -9.07
N GLU A 196 -10.33 18.30 -8.17
CA GLU A 196 -11.73 18.02 -7.80
C GLU A 196 -12.32 19.04 -6.83
N ALA A 197 -11.45 19.75 -6.09
CA ALA A 197 -11.87 20.76 -5.11
C ALA A 197 -12.06 22.16 -5.72
N ALA A 198 -11.69 22.37 -6.98
CA ALA A 198 -11.81 23.64 -7.73
C ALA A 198 -12.97 23.63 -8.69
#